data_d74400419145170f58ec2a6779ba2ce5
#
_entry.id   d74400419145170f58ec2a6779ba2ce5
#
_cell.length_a   1.000
_cell.length_b   1.000
_cell.length_c   1.000
_cell.angle_alpha   90.00
_cell.angle_beta   90.00
_cell.angle_gamma   90.00
#
_symmetry.space_group_name_H-M   'P 1'
#
loop_
_entity.id
_entity.type
_entity.pdbx_description
1 polymer ?
#
loop_
_entity_poly.entity_id
_entity_poly.type
_entity_poly.pdbx_seq_one_letter_code
_entity_poly.pdbx_strand_id
1 'polypeptide(L)'
;KKQKKKWQKATESVEAFVYDNEGSLKDIDVEIEELREGKFDIKIAKPRSFKAGKYTIKLDLVKDGIAYTQEQDFTWGVLAINLNKSIYLADEDSFISIGVLDDEGKIVCNADVTLEIINPLNQKTTLTTQNNEIKISPECAYLGVTELPDYYTAYSVSGVGSYLMNLTAVTSNGVRSVQDNFSVQISVGFDVARKSQTRIYPAVPYKMDISIIANQNYNGVINEYVPASFAITPQNGLTVTTSGDTS
;
A
#
# COMPACT_ATOMS: atom_id res chain seq x y z
N LYS A 1 -14.35 11.79 -28.88
CA LYS A 1 -14.57 12.59 -27.64
C LYS A 1 -15.66 11.88 -26.84
N LYS A 2 -15.30 11.04 -25.85
CA LYS A 2 -16.25 10.46 -24.90
C LYS A 2 -16.57 11.55 -23.87
N GLN A 3 -17.87 11.78 -23.67
CA GLN A 3 -18.34 12.74 -22.68
C GLN A 3 -18.03 12.22 -21.28
N LYS A 4 -17.41 13.07 -20.45
CA LYS A 4 -17.32 12.86 -19.01
C LYS A 4 -18.73 12.74 -18.46
N LYS A 5 -19.05 11.65 -17.76
CA LYS A 5 -20.33 11.57 -17.06
C LYS A 5 -20.30 12.53 -15.89
N LYS A 6 -21.15 13.51 -15.93
CA LYS A 6 -21.37 14.53 -14.91
C LYS A 6 -22.72 14.27 -14.29
N TRP A 7 -22.75 14.11 -12.97
CA TRP A 7 -24.02 14.09 -12.24
C TRP A 7 -24.43 15.55 -11.98
N GLN A 8 -25.67 15.88 -12.26
CA GLN A 8 -26.22 17.22 -12.04
C GLN A 8 -27.62 17.12 -11.44
N LYS A 9 -27.79 17.69 -10.27
CA LYS A 9 -29.06 18.14 -9.70
C LYS A 9 -29.15 19.66 -9.91
N ALA A 10 -30.34 20.26 -9.88
CA ALA A 10 -30.54 21.66 -10.29
C ALA A 10 -29.60 22.68 -9.57
N THR A 11 -29.01 22.34 -8.43
CA THR A 11 -28.09 23.21 -7.65
C THR A 11 -26.79 22.53 -7.25
N GLU A 12 -26.56 21.27 -7.65
CA GLU A 12 -25.41 20.48 -7.22
C GLU A 12 -24.77 19.77 -8.41
N SER A 13 -23.45 19.73 -8.44
CA SER A 13 -22.69 18.95 -9.43
C SER A 13 -21.50 18.29 -8.77
N VAL A 14 -21.23 17.03 -9.17
CA VAL A 14 -20.02 16.30 -8.78
C VAL A 14 -19.27 15.90 -10.04
N GLU A 15 -17.99 16.20 -10.10
CA GLU A 15 -17.08 15.78 -11.16
C GLU A 15 -15.92 15.02 -10.52
N ALA A 16 -15.47 13.94 -11.16
CA ALA A 16 -14.34 13.16 -10.71
C ALA A 16 -13.28 13.12 -11.80
N PHE A 17 -12.04 13.27 -11.38
CA PHE A 17 -10.86 13.24 -12.21
C PHE A 17 -9.83 12.29 -11.62
N VAL A 18 -9.15 11.51 -12.46
CA VAL A 18 -8.11 10.60 -12.01
C VAL A 18 -6.77 11.06 -12.58
N TYR A 19 -5.79 11.19 -11.70
CA TYR A 19 -4.42 11.58 -12.04
C TYR A 19 -3.46 10.44 -11.70
N ASP A 20 -2.39 10.28 -12.50
CA ASP A 20 -1.28 9.41 -12.12
C ASP A 20 -0.34 10.10 -11.11
N ASN A 21 0.67 9.39 -10.64
CA ASN A 21 1.65 9.91 -9.70
C ASN A 21 2.54 11.04 -10.27
N GLU A 22 2.49 11.27 -11.59
CA GLU A 22 3.16 12.39 -12.26
C GLU A 22 2.24 13.62 -12.39
N GLY A 23 1.00 13.51 -11.89
CA GLY A 23 -0.02 14.56 -11.97
C GLY A 23 -0.69 14.65 -13.34
N SER A 24 -0.52 13.65 -14.22
CA SER A 24 -1.14 13.65 -15.54
C SER A 24 -2.58 13.12 -15.45
N LEU A 25 -3.52 13.90 -15.98
CA LEU A 25 -4.94 13.49 -16.05
C LEU A 25 -5.10 12.24 -16.94
N LYS A 26 -5.82 11.25 -16.43
CA LYS A 26 -6.14 10.01 -17.15
C LYS A 26 -7.54 10.07 -17.75
N ASP A 27 -7.67 9.61 -19.00
CA ASP A 27 -8.97 9.46 -19.68
C ASP A 27 -9.61 8.15 -19.22
N ILE A 28 -10.35 8.22 -18.12
CA ILE A 28 -10.99 7.09 -17.45
C ILE A 28 -12.46 7.39 -17.26
N ASP A 29 -13.29 6.40 -17.56
CA ASP A 29 -14.72 6.49 -17.25
C ASP A 29 -14.92 6.34 -15.74
N VAL A 30 -15.46 7.38 -15.11
CA VAL A 30 -15.85 7.37 -13.70
C VAL A 30 -17.37 7.46 -13.61
N GLU A 31 -17.99 6.48 -12.97
CA GLU A 31 -19.41 6.51 -12.66
C GLU A 31 -19.61 7.06 -11.25
N ILE A 32 -20.50 8.03 -11.10
CA ILE A 32 -20.81 8.66 -9.81
C ILE A 32 -22.29 8.43 -9.54
N GLU A 33 -22.59 7.80 -8.42
CA GLU A 33 -23.94 7.52 -7.95
C GLU A 33 -24.15 8.13 -6.55
N GLU A 34 -25.15 8.97 -6.38
CA GLU A 34 -25.52 9.46 -5.06
C GLU A 34 -26.36 8.41 -4.33
N LEU A 35 -25.81 7.83 -3.25
CA LEU A 35 -26.49 6.84 -2.41
C LEU A 35 -27.50 7.49 -1.45
N ARG A 36 -27.17 8.67 -0.93
CA ARG A 36 -27.97 9.51 -0.08
C ARG A 36 -27.39 10.91 -0.08
N GLU A 37 -28.13 11.90 0.43
CA GLU A 37 -27.65 13.27 0.49
C GLU A 37 -26.21 13.39 1.04
N GLY A 38 -25.30 13.91 0.21
CA GLY A 38 -23.90 14.11 0.53
C GLY A 38 -23.02 12.84 0.58
N LYS A 39 -23.58 11.66 0.20
CA LYS A 39 -22.80 10.42 0.11
C LYS A 39 -22.84 9.88 -1.32
N PHE A 40 -21.69 9.79 -1.94
CA PHE A 40 -21.51 9.33 -3.31
C PHE A 40 -20.77 7.99 -3.34
N ASP A 41 -21.21 7.10 -4.22
CA ASP A 41 -20.47 5.92 -4.65
C ASP A 41 -19.77 6.26 -5.96
N ILE A 42 -18.46 5.98 -6.04
CA ILE A 42 -17.63 6.33 -7.18
C ILE A 42 -17.01 5.05 -7.71
N LYS A 43 -17.40 4.70 -8.94
CA LYS A 43 -16.89 3.52 -9.64
C LYS A 43 -15.97 3.96 -10.76
N ILE A 44 -14.75 3.49 -10.71
CA ILE A 44 -13.76 3.68 -11.77
C ILE A 44 -13.87 2.48 -12.71
N ALA A 45 -14.30 2.73 -13.95
CA ALA A 45 -14.32 1.67 -14.96
C ALA A 45 -12.89 1.28 -15.34
N LYS A 46 -12.64 -0.04 -15.44
CA LYS A 46 -11.33 -0.58 -15.85
C LYS A 46 -11.08 -0.32 -17.34
N PRO A 47 -10.25 0.65 -17.73
CA PRO A 47 -9.83 0.78 -19.12
C PRO A 47 -8.71 -0.22 -19.41
N ARG A 48 -8.71 -0.81 -20.60
CA ARG A 48 -7.66 -1.77 -21.02
C ARG A 48 -6.24 -1.20 -21.02
N SER A 49 -6.11 0.13 -21.04
CA SER A 49 -4.85 0.86 -21.07
C SER A 49 -4.38 1.35 -19.70
N PHE A 50 -5.12 1.06 -18.62
CA PHE A 50 -4.79 1.54 -17.30
C PHE A 50 -3.62 0.73 -16.73
N LYS A 51 -2.51 1.40 -16.52
CA LYS A 51 -1.31 0.77 -15.95
C LYS A 51 -1.47 0.61 -14.45
N ALA A 52 -0.90 -0.44 -13.90
CA ALA A 52 -0.76 -0.57 -12.47
C ALA A 52 0.08 0.58 -11.91
N GLY A 53 -0.32 1.14 -10.77
CA GLY A 53 0.39 2.26 -10.16
C GLY A 53 -0.43 2.97 -9.09
N LYS A 54 0.18 4.01 -8.52
CA LYS A 54 -0.48 4.93 -7.61
C LYS A 54 -1.18 6.03 -8.42
N TYR A 55 -2.40 6.32 -8.03
CA TYR A 55 -3.27 7.30 -8.65
C TYR A 55 -3.93 8.15 -7.57
N THR A 56 -4.33 9.35 -7.95
CA THR A 56 -5.13 10.25 -7.11
C THR A 56 -6.46 10.48 -7.80
N ILE A 57 -7.58 10.21 -7.12
CA ILE A 57 -8.89 10.68 -7.55
C ILE A 57 -9.14 12.03 -6.91
N LYS A 58 -9.51 13.00 -7.73
CA LYS A 58 -9.93 14.34 -7.32
C LYS A 58 -11.42 14.48 -7.59
N LEU A 59 -12.17 14.89 -6.57
CA LEU A 59 -13.59 15.16 -6.63
C LEU A 59 -13.82 16.66 -6.52
N ASP A 60 -14.49 17.23 -7.49
CA ASP A 60 -14.95 18.60 -7.43
C ASP A 60 -16.48 18.60 -7.25
N LEU A 61 -16.95 19.07 -6.11
CA LEU A 61 -18.36 19.17 -5.73
C LEU A 61 -18.76 20.64 -5.69
N VAL A 62 -19.85 20.99 -6.35
CA VAL A 62 -20.51 22.30 -6.16
C VAL A 62 -21.85 22.05 -5.48
N LYS A 63 -22.04 22.63 -4.29
CA LYS A 63 -23.28 22.58 -3.54
C LYS A 63 -23.66 23.99 -3.10
N ASP A 64 -24.88 24.43 -3.41
CA ASP A 64 -25.41 25.75 -3.07
C ASP A 64 -24.50 26.93 -3.52
N GLY A 65 -23.81 26.74 -4.66
CA GLY A 65 -22.86 27.72 -5.21
C GLY A 65 -21.48 27.74 -4.54
N ILE A 66 -21.24 26.86 -3.58
CA ILE A 66 -19.93 26.68 -2.91
C ILE A 66 -19.23 25.49 -3.55
N ALA A 67 -17.96 25.70 -3.94
CA ALA A 67 -17.12 24.64 -4.49
C ALA A 67 -16.29 23.97 -3.38
N TYR A 68 -16.29 22.65 -3.38
CA TYR A 68 -15.48 21.80 -2.50
C TYR A 68 -14.63 20.89 -3.36
N THR A 69 -13.39 20.70 -2.98
CA THR A 69 -12.48 19.74 -3.62
C THR A 69 -12.00 18.73 -2.58
N GLN A 70 -12.05 17.45 -2.93
CA GLN A 70 -11.51 16.35 -2.14
C GLN A 70 -10.59 15.51 -3.01
N GLU A 71 -9.43 15.14 -2.48
CA GLU A 71 -8.49 14.26 -3.14
C GLU A 71 -8.28 12.99 -2.31
N GLN A 72 -8.16 11.84 -3.00
CA GLN A 72 -7.90 10.55 -2.39
C GLN A 72 -6.96 9.75 -3.25
N ASP A 73 -5.85 9.30 -2.64
CA ASP A 73 -4.94 8.37 -3.29
C ASP A 73 -5.52 6.96 -3.32
N PHE A 74 -5.27 6.23 -4.40
CA PHE A 74 -5.57 4.82 -4.52
C PHE A 74 -4.52 4.11 -5.39
N THR A 75 -4.43 2.78 -5.27
CA THR A 75 -3.53 1.96 -6.04
C THR A 75 -4.32 1.06 -6.98
N TRP A 76 -3.91 0.98 -8.24
CA TRP A 76 -4.52 0.12 -9.24
C TRP A 76 -3.61 -1.04 -9.60
N GLY A 77 -4.11 -2.27 -9.50
CA GLY A 77 -3.33 -3.48 -9.68
C GLY A 77 -2.19 -3.53 -8.68
N VAL A 78 -2.20 -4.41 -7.72
CA VAL A 78 -1.33 -4.31 -6.58
C VAL A 78 0.01 -4.98 -6.84
N LEU A 79 1.06 -4.17 -6.90
CA LEU A 79 2.40 -4.58 -6.52
C LEU A 79 2.69 -3.88 -5.19
N ALA A 80 2.88 -4.65 -4.14
CA ALA A 80 3.14 -4.14 -2.80
C ALA A 80 4.47 -4.66 -2.27
N ILE A 81 5.16 -3.81 -1.52
CA ILE A 81 6.36 -4.15 -0.78
C ILE A 81 6.18 -3.67 0.65
N ASN A 82 6.47 -4.53 1.61
CA ASN A 82 6.41 -4.21 3.03
C ASN A 82 7.65 -4.76 3.73
N LEU A 83 8.23 -3.94 4.59
CA LEU A 83 9.27 -4.36 5.51
C LEU A 83 8.66 -4.62 6.88
N ASN A 84 9.26 -5.54 7.64
CA ASN A 84 8.88 -5.77 9.02
C ASN A 84 9.22 -4.59 9.95
N LYS A 85 10.17 -3.73 9.54
CA LYS A 85 10.55 -2.49 10.24
C LYS A 85 10.74 -1.36 9.22
N SER A 86 10.53 -0.12 9.63
CA SER A 86 10.90 1.08 8.88
C SER A 86 12.29 1.62 9.24
N ILE A 87 12.80 1.21 10.42
CA ILE A 87 14.12 1.56 10.93
C ILE A 87 14.80 0.27 11.42
N TYR A 88 16.01 0.02 10.95
CA TYR A 88 16.87 -1.08 11.35
C TYR A 88 18.10 -0.58 12.08
N LEU A 89 18.71 -1.44 12.87
CA LEU A 89 20.08 -1.26 13.32
C LEU A 89 21.07 -1.84 12.31
N ALA A 90 22.31 -1.40 12.34
CA ALA A 90 23.35 -1.98 11.49
C ALA A 90 23.50 -3.48 11.80
N ASP A 91 23.78 -4.26 10.75
CA ASP A 91 23.96 -5.71 10.80
C ASP A 91 22.69 -6.52 11.13
N GLU A 92 21.52 -5.91 11.11
CA GLU A 92 20.25 -6.63 11.16
C GLU A 92 19.86 -7.20 9.80
N ASP A 93 19.00 -8.22 9.82
CA ASP A 93 18.32 -8.72 8.63
C ASP A 93 16.95 -8.07 8.48
N SER A 94 16.73 -7.43 7.33
CA SER A 94 15.40 -6.96 6.96
C SER A 94 14.61 -8.13 6.36
N PHE A 95 13.36 -8.29 6.80
CA PHE A 95 12.43 -9.19 6.16
C PHE A 95 11.51 -8.40 5.25
N ILE A 96 11.53 -8.74 3.96
CA ILE A 96 10.81 -8.03 2.91
C ILE A 96 9.69 -8.93 2.40
N SER A 97 8.46 -8.47 2.54
CA SER A 97 7.25 -9.12 2.08
C SER A 97 6.76 -8.45 0.80
N ILE A 98 6.41 -9.24 -0.22
CA ILE A 98 5.99 -8.75 -1.51
C ILE A 98 4.65 -9.39 -1.87
N GLY A 99 3.70 -8.57 -2.30
CA GLY A 99 2.41 -8.98 -2.83
C GLY A 99 2.30 -8.64 -4.30
N VAL A 100 1.92 -9.61 -5.14
CA VAL A 100 1.69 -9.41 -6.58
C VAL A 100 0.29 -9.86 -6.92
N LEU A 101 -0.58 -8.92 -7.25
CA LEU A 101 -1.96 -9.19 -7.64
C LEU A 101 -2.19 -8.78 -9.09
N ASP A 102 -3.04 -9.52 -9.79
CA ASP A 102 -3.55 -9.12 -11.09
C ASP A 102 -4.61 -8.01 -10.98
N ASP A 103 -5.13 -7.60 -12.11
CA ASP A 103 -6.15 -6.55 -12.19
C ASP A 103 -7.50 -6.97 -11.57
N GLU A 104 -7.74 -8.26 -11.38
CA GLU A 104 -8.91 -8.82 -10.70
C GLU A 104 -8.68 -8.98 -9.19
N GLY A 105 -7.48 -8.64 -8.69
CA GLY A 105 -7.10 -8.78 -7.29
C GLY A 105 -6.73 -10.20 -6.90
N LYS A 106 -6.47 -11.09 -7.87
CA LYS A 106 -5.98 -12.45 -7.60
C LYS A 106 -4.47 -12.46 -7.47
N ILE A 107 -3.97 -13.34 -6.64
CA ILE A 107 -2.52 -13.53 -6.45
C ILE A 107 -1.90 -14.07 -7.73
N VAL A 108 -0.78 -13.48 -8.15
CA VAL A 108 0.05 -13.95 -9.27
C VAL A 108 1.29 -14.64 -8.71
N CYS A 109 1.29 -15.98 -8.75
CA CYS A 109 2.35 -16.82 -8.17
C CYS A 109 3.52 -17.12 -9.11
N ASN A 110 3.44 -16.69 -10.35
CA ASN A 110 4.44 -16.94 -11.40
C ASN A 110 5.00 -15.64 -12.00
N ALA A 111 5.02 -14.56 -11.21
CA ALA A 111 5.62 -13.31 -11.63
C ALA A 111 7.15 -13.41 -11.60
N ASP A 112 7.82 -12.82 -12.60
CA ASP A 112 9.24 -12.53 -12.52
C ASP A 112 9.42 -11.27 -11.68
N VAL A 113 9.90 -11.43 -10.45
CA VAL A 113 10.07 -10.35 -9.50
C VAL A 113 11.55 -9.99 -9.37
N THR A 114 11.82 -8.70 -9.45
CA THR A 114 13.16 -8.11 -9.28
C THR A 114 13.08 -7.01 -8.22
N LEU A 115 13.93 -7.09 -7.22
CA LEU A 115 14.10 -6.08 -6.18
C LEU A 115 15.52 -5.51 -6.25
N GLU A 116 15.63 -4.23 -6.53
CA GLU A 116 16.88 -3.49 -6.44
C GLU A 116 16.92 -2.70 -5.12
N ILE A 117 17.98 -2.89 -4.33
CA ILE A 117 18.22 -2.17 -3.08
C ILE A 117 19.45 -1.31 -3.28
N ILE A 118 19.30 -0.01 -3.07
CA ILE A 118 20.39 0.97 -3.18
C ILE A 118 20.72 1.44 -1.76
N ASN A 119 21.93 1.17 -1.34
CA ASN A 119 22.43 1.54 -0.01
C ASN A 119 22.89 3.03 0.05
N PRO A 120 23.21 3.57 1.24
CA PRO A 120 23.65 4.96 1.40
C PRO A 120 24.94 5.32 0.64
N LEU A 121 25.72 4.34 0.22
CA LEU A 121 26.93 4.51 -0.61
C LEU A 121 26.61 4.42 -2.12
N ASN A 122 25.34 4.42 -2.51
CA ASN A 122 24.87 4.22 -3.89
C ASN A 122 25.30 2.87 -4.52
N GLN A 123 25.58 1.88 -3.69
CA GLN A 123 25.82 0.52 -4.17
C GLN A 123 24.48 -0.18 -4.32
N LYS A 124 24.32 -0.86 -5.47
CA LYS A 124 23.08 -1.56 -5.83
C LYS A 124 23.24 -3.06 -5.62
N THR A 125 22.30 -3.64 -4.89
CA THR A 125 22.08 -5.09 -4.80
C THR A 125 20.81 -5.45 -5.54
N THR A 126 20.82 -6.48 -6.36
CA THR A 126 19.66 -6.95 -7.11
C THR A 126 19.31 -8.36 -6.68
N LEU A 127 18.07 -8.57 -6.23
CA LEU A 127 17.52 -9.86 -5.84
C LEU A 127 16.40 -10.24 -6.81
N THR A 128 16.31 -11.53 -7.20
CA THR A 128 15.34 -11.98 -8.20
C THR A 128 14.69 -13.30 -7.82
N THR A 129 13.50 -13.55 -8.37
CA THR A 129 12.87 -14.88 -8.34
C THR A 129 13.63 -15.88 -9.20
N GLN A 130 14.23 -15.45 -10.32
CA GLN A 130 14.97 -16.30 -11.24
C GLN A 130 16.20 -16.94 -10.58
N ASN A 131 16.91 -16.17 -9.74
CA ASN A 131 18.05 -16.67 -8.97
C ASN A 131 17.64 -17.30 -7.64
N ASN A 132 16.34 -17.42 -7.38
CA ASN A 132 15.78 -17.95 -6.15
C ASN A 132 16.21 -17.18 -4.87
N GLU A 133 16.53 -15.89 -5.01
CA GLU A 133 16.83 -14.97 -3.90
C GLU A 133 15.53 -14.42 -3.32
N ILE A 134 14.55 -14.15 -4.17
CA ILE A 134 13.17 -13.90 -3.78
C ILE A 134 12.43 -15.24 -3.81
N LYS A 135 11.89 -15.66 -2.67
CA LYS A 135 11.16 -16.91 -2.50
C LYS A 135 9.69 -16.70 -2.77
N ILE A 136 9.08 -17.68 -3.43
CA ILE A 136 7.63 -17.77 -3.62
C ILE A 136 7.06 -18.54 -2.43
N SER A 137 5.98 -18.03 -1.83
CA SER A 137 5.29 -18.76 -0.75
C SER A 137 4.76 -20.10 -1.27
N PRO A 138 4.95 -21.20 -0.53
CA PRO A 138 4.36 -22.48 -0.88
C PRO A 138 2.82 -22.44 -0.99
N GLU A 139 2.19 -21.54 -0.26
CA GLU A 139 0.72 -21.37 -0.26
C GLU A 139 0.22 -20.63 -1.51
N CYS A 140 1.10 -19.90 -2.19
CA CYS A 140 0.73 -19.04 -3.31
C CYS A 140 -0.02 -19.81 -4.41
N ALA A 141 0.34 -21.06 -4.69
CA ALA A 141 -0.23 -21.86 -5.76
C ALA A 141 -1.61 -22.48 -5.44
N TYR A 142 -2.00 -22.58 -4.17
CA TYR A 142 -3.13 -23.40 -3.76
C TYR A 142 -4.27 -22.62 -3.11
N LEU A 143 -3.99 -21.45 -2.57
CA LEU A 143 -4.97 -20.67 -1.83
C LEU A 143 -5.09 -19.29 -2.47
N GLY A 144 -6.28 -18.90 -2.88
CA GLY A 144 -6.57 -17.54 -3.34
C GLY A 144 -6.35 -16.47 -2.25
N VAL A 145 -5.99 -16.89 -1.05
CA VAL A 145 -5.61 -16.08 0.13
C VAL A 145 -4.46 -16.79 0.81
N THR A 146 -3.37 -16.08 1.10
CA THR A 146 -2.21 -16.61 1.83
C THR A 146 -2.14 -15.98 3.21
N GLU A 147 -1.81 -16.74 4.24
CA GLU A 147 -1.42 -16.22 5.57
C GLU A 147 0.01 -15.67 5.54
N LEU A 148 0.83 -16.20 4.64
CA LEU A 148 2.20 -15.75 4.38
C LEU A 148 2.25 -14.77 3.21
N PRO A 149 3.29 -13.94 3.09
CA PRO A 149 3.51 -13.10 1.91
C PRO A 149 3.55 -13.94 0.63
N ASP A 150 3.02 -13.41 -0.49
CA ASP A 150 3.07 -14.11 -1.78
C ASP A 150 4.50 -14.43 -2.20
N TYR A 151 5.39 -13.43 -2.01
CA TYR A 151 6.83 -13.55 -2.18
C TYR A 151 7.53 -12.94 -0.98
N TYR A 152 8.72 -13.41 -0.68
CA TYR A 152 9.52 -12.87 0.43
C TYR A 152 11.01 -13.03 0.19
N THR A 153 11.78 -12.16 0.80
CA THR A 153 13.24 -12.23 0.85
C THR A 153 13.76 -11.62 2.14
N ALA A 154 15.01 -11.89 2.44
CA ALA A 154 15.76 -11.21 3.49
C ALA A 154 16.95 -10.46 2.87
N TYR A 155 17.30 -9.33 3.46
CA TYR A 155 18.46 -8.54 3.07
C TYR A 155 19.19 -8.07 4.32
N SER A 156 20.49 -8.43 4.44
CA SER A 156 21.32 -8.00 5.56
C SER A 156 21.74 -6.55 5.35
N VAL A 157 21.33 -5.67 6.24
CA VAL A 157 21.63 -4.25 6.15
C VAL A 157 23.02 -3.97 6.70
N SER A 158 23.78 -3.14 5.99
CA SER A 158 25.12 -2.73 6.39
C SER A 158 25.26 -1.23 6.19
N GLY A 159 25.71 -0.54 7.22
CA GLY A 159 25.93 0.90 7.14
C GLY A 159 24.69 1.74 7.44
N VAL A 160 24.92 2.82 8.12
CA VAL A 160 23.90 3.77 8.57
C VAL A 160 23.48 4.69 7.44
N GLY A 161 22.19 4.96 7.32
CA GLY A 161 21.63 5.88 6.33
C GLY A 161 20.33 5.40 5.73
N SER A 162 19.90 6.04 4.65
CA SER A 162 18.67 5.73 3.93
C SER A 162 18.94 4.73 2.81
N TYR A 163 18.09 3.73 2.71
CA TYR A 163 18.06 2.72 1.65
C TYR A 163 16.85 2.94 0.78
N LEU A 164 17.05 2.88 -0.53
CA LEU A 164 15.98 2.94 -1.52
C LEU A 164 15.75 1.54 -2.10
N MET A 165 14.49 1.16 -2.23
CA MET A 165 14.06 -0.09 -2.85
C MET A 165 13.25 0.19 -4.10
N ASN A 166 13.60 -0.48 -5.20
CA ASN A 166 12.85 -0.48 -6.44
C ASN A 166 12.39 -1.91 -6.73
N LEU A 167 11.12 -2.17 -6.58
CA LEU A 167 10.54 -3.46 -6.86
C LEU A 167 9.87 -3.43 -8.25
N THR A 168 10.16 -4.43 -9.06
CA THR A 168 9.52 -4.63 -10.37
C THR A 168 9.00 -6.05 -10.47
N ALA A 169 7.78 -6.21 -10.93
CA ALA A 169 7.18 -7.50 -11.24
C ALA A 169 6.72 -7.54 -12.70
N VAL A 170 7.11 -8.59 -13.41
CA VAL A 170 6.66 -8.89 -14.77
C VAL A 170 5.66 -10.04 -14.69
N THR A 171 4.47 -9.81 -15.21
CA THR A 171 3.37 -10.78 -15.24
C THR A 171 2.81 -10.89 -16.65
N SER A 172 1.90 -11.83 -16.88
CA SER A 172 1.13 -11.90 -18.14
C SER A 172 0.33 -10.61 -18.43
N ASN A 173 0.01 -9.83 -17.39
CA ASN A 173 -0.75 -8.58 -17.51
C ASN A 173 0.15 -7.34 -17.65
N GLY A 174 1.47 -7.53 -17.79
CA GLY A 174 2.43 -6.46 -18.00
C GLY A 174 3.42 -6.26 -16.85
N VAL A 175 4.16 -5.16 -16.92
CA VAL A 175 5.20 -4.79 -15.96
C VAL A 175 4.65 -3.78 -14.96
N ARG A 176 4.96 -3.98 -13.68
CA ARG A 176 4.60 -3.10 -12.57
C ARG A 176 5.84 -2.77 -11.77
N SER A 177 5.91 -1.54 -11.25
CA SER A 177 7.01 -1.12 -10.39
C SER A 177 6.50 -0.28 -9.23
N VAL A 178 7.12 -0.44 -8.08
CA VAL A 178 6.86 0.36 -6.87
C VAL A 178 8.19 0.67 -6.19
N GLN A 179 8.26 1.82 -5.54
CA GLN A 179 9.41 2.24 -4.75
C GLN A 179 9.00 2.35 -3.28
N ASP A 180 9.94 2.01 -2.41
CA ASP A 180 9.84 2.23 -0.98
C ASP A 180 11.23 2.52 -0.41
N ASN A 181 11.29 2.91 0.85
CA ASN A 181 12.55 3.21 1.52
C ASN A 181 12.51 2.78 2.99
N PHE A 182 13.67 2.55 3.54
CA PHE A 182 13.87 2.35 4.98
C PHE A 182 15.18 3.01 5.44
N SER A 183 15.35 3.12 6.72
CA SER A 183 16.57 3.70 7.29
C SER A 183 17.30 2.73 8.22
N VAL A 184 18.62 2.88 8.28
CA VAL A 184 19.48 2.18 9.23
C VAL A 184 20.10 3.21 10.16
N GLN A 185 20.01 2.98 11.46
CA GLN A 185 20.51 3.86 12.50
C GLN A 185 21.49 3.14 13.42
N ILE A 186 22.33 3.90 14.11
CA ILE A 186 23.29 3.35 15.09
C ILE A 186 22.56 2.84 16.33
N SER A 187 21.51 3.54 16.72
CA SER A 187 20.69 3.20 17.89
C SER A 187 19.27 3.72 17.70
N VAL A 188 18.30 3.03 18.29
CA VAL A 188 16.91 3.44 18.35
C VAL A 188 16.43 3.34 19.79
N GLY A 189 15.59 4.29 20.22
CA GLY A 189 14.98 4.23 21.55
C GLY A 189 14.01 3.06 21.71
N PHE A 190 13.35 2.70 20.60
CA PHE A 190 12.46 1.55 20.51
C PHE A 190 12.75 0.79 19.22
N ASP A 191 12.79 -0.52 19.34
CA ASP A 191 12.75 -1.40 18.18
C ASP A 191 11.30 -1.85 17.97
N VAL A 192 10.73 -1.50 16.82
CA VAL A 192 9.31 -1.76 16.50
C VAL A 192 9.23 -2.58 15.24
N ALA A 193 8.64 -3.75 15.35
CA ALA A 193 8.37 -4.61 14.20
C ALA A 193 6.87 -4.91 14.08
N ARG A 194 6.36 -4.96 12.85
CA ARG A 194 5.00 -5.35 12.52
C ARG A 194 5.00 -6.58 11.62
N LYS A 195 4.11 -7.49 11.91
CA LYS A 195 3.89 -8.69 11.11
C LYS A 195 2.39 -8.88 10.90
N SER A 196 1.96 -8.87 9.66
CA SER A 196 0.59 -9.15 9.26
C SER A 196 0.57 -9.82 7.90
N GLN A 197 -0.62 -10.24 7.45
CA GLN A 197 -0.82 -10.68 6.09
C GLN A 197 -0.56 -9.52 5.11
N THR A 198 -0.02 -9.83 3.94
CA THR A 198 0.20 -8.87 2.85
C THR A 198 -1.11 -8.52 2.13
N ARG A 199 -2.13 -9.36 2.29
CA ARG A 199 -3.45 -9.19 1.71
C ARG A 199 -4.53 -9.35 2.77
N ILE A 200 -5.46 -8.40 2.83
CA ILE A 200 -6.58 -8.37 3.78
C ILE A 200 -7.93 -8.54 3.04
N TYR A 201 -8.02 -9.54 2.19
CA TYR A 201 -9.24 -9.93 1.50
C TYR A 201 -9.39 -11.45 1.50
N PRO A 202 -10.57 -12.02 1.75
CA PRO A 202 -11.86 -11.38 2.05
C PRO A 202 -11.88 -10.60 3.36
N ALA A 203 -12.92 -9.79 3.60
CA ALA A 203 -13.09 -8.99 4.81
C ALA A 203 -13.44 -9.89 6.02
N VAL A 204 -12.41 -10.50 6.60
CA VAL A 204 -12.45 -11.33 7.81
C VAL A 204 -11.46 -10.76 8.83
N PRO A 205 -11.52 -11.17 10.12
CA PRO A 205 -10.52 -10.74 11.07
C PRO A 205 -9.11 -11.22 10.69
N TYR A 206 -8.16 -10.31 10.63
CA TYR A 206 -6.74 -10.58 10.40
C TYR A 206 -5.94 -10.22 11.63
N LYS A 207 -4.95 -11.04 11.96
CA LYS A 207 -4.05 -10.79 13.06
C LYS A 207 -2.90 -9.89 12.61
N MET A 208 -2.64 -8.84 13.37
CA MET A 208 -1.41 -8.05 13.26
C MET A 208 -0.63 -8.17 14.55
N ASP A 209 0.59 -8.66 14.47
CA ASP A 209 1.52 -8.72 15.59
C ASP A 209 2.40 -7.47 15.57
N ILE A 210 2.41 -6.71 16.66
CA ILE A 210 3.28 -5.56 16.85
C ILE A 210 4.23 -5.92 17.99
N SER A 211 5.52 -6.00 17.69
CA SER A 211 6.58 -6.22 18.67
C SER A 211 7.28 -4.90 18.95
N ILE A 212 7.36 -4.54 20.23
CA ILE A 212 8.02 -3.30 20.67
C ILE A 212 9.03 -3.67 21.75
N ILE A 213 10.29 -3.38 21.49
CA ILE A 213 11.38 -3.55 22.44
C ILE A 213 11.92 -2.17 22.81
N ALA A 214 11.85 -1.82 24.09
CA ALA A 214 12.44 -0.58 24.57
C ALA A 214 13.94 -0.81 24.86
N ASN A 215 14.79 -0.05 24.20
CA ASN A 215 16.25 -0.08 24.39
C ASN A 215 16.73 0.91 25.47
N GLN A 216 15.80 1.59 26.10
CA GLN A 216 16.02 2.54 27.20
C GLN A 216 14.89 2.43 28.23
N ASN A 217 15.11 2.92 29.44
CA ASN A 217 14.04 3.01 30.43
C ASN A 217 12.90 3.90 29.90
N TYR A 218 11.70 3.34 29.88
CA TYR A 218 10.52 4.03 29.40
C TYR A 218 9.35 3.84 30.37
N ASN A 219 8.68 4.94 30.67
CA ASN A 219 7.42 4.93 31.40
C ASN A 219 6.44 5.88 30.69
N GLY A 220 5.52 5.33 29.96
CA GLY A 220 4.57 6.11 29.15
C GLY A 220 3.65 5.21 28.33
N VAL A 221 2.89 5.85 27.43
CA VAL A 221 1.97 5.20 26.51
C VAL A 221 2.58 5.18 25.12
N ILE A 222 2.44 4.07 24.42
CA ILE A 222 2.78 3.95 23.01
C ILE A 222 1.47 3.93 22.22
N ASN A 223 1.37 4.80 21.22
CA ASN A 223 0.20 4.88 20.36
C ASN A 223 0.52 4.28 19.00
N GLU A 224 -0.34 3.41 18.53
CA GLU A 224 -0.36 2.92 17.15
C GLU A 224 -1.57 3.52 16.43
N TYR A 225 -1.34 4.09 15.26
CA TYR A 225 -2.39 4.71 14.45
C TYR A 225 -2.79 3.77 13.31
N VAL A 226 -4.07 3.48 13.24
CA VAL A 226 -4.65 2.60 12.22
C VAL A 226 -5.71 3.40 11.45
N PRO A 227 -5.75 3.31 10.11
CA PRO A 227 -6.78 4.00 9.32
C PRO A 227 -8.19 3.67 9.82
N ALA A 228 -9.08 4.67 9.86
CA ALA A 228 -10.45 4.54 10.36
C ALA A 228 -11.31 3.53 9.58
N SER A 229 -10.87 3.13 8.38
CA SER A 229 -11.50 2.07 7.59
C SER A 229 -11.36 0.66 8.18
N PHE A 230 -10.45 0.46 9.15
CA PHE A 230 -10.27 -0.82 9.83
C PHE A 230 -11.06 -0.86 11.14
N ALA A 231 -11.81 -1.95 11.34
CA ALA A 231 -12.38 -2.26 12.64
C ALA A 231 -11.35 -3.00 13.49
N ILE A 232 -10.97 -2.43 14.63
CA ILE A 232 -9.97 -3.02 15.53
C ILE A 232 -10.67 -3.81 16.61
N THR A 233 -10.27 -5.08 16.79
CA THR A 233 -10.65 -5.91 17.93
C THR A 233 -9.53 -5.82 18.97
N PRO A 234 -9.71 -5.08 20.08
CA PRO A 234 -8.66 -4.92 21.07
C PRO A 234 -8.42 -6.23 21.83
N GLN A 235 -7.16 -6.47 22.16
CA GLN A 235 -6.75 -7.51 23.09
C GLN A 235 -6.51 -6.92 24.50
N ASN A 236 -6.36 -7.78 25.51
CA ASN A 236 -6.11 -7.33 26.88
C ASN A 236 -4.91 -6.37 26.97
N GLY A 237 -5.12 -5.25 27.62
CA GLY A 237 -4.09 -4.21 27.81
C GLY A 237 -4.03 -3.15 26.71
N LEU A 238 -4.86 -3.25 25.67
CA LEU A 238 -4.96 -2.25 24.62
C LEU A 238 -6.23 -1.41 24.80
N THR A 239 -6.10 -0.10 24.63
CA THR A 239 -7.23 0.82 24.57
C THR A 239 -7.37 1.32 23.13
N VAL A 240 -8.54 1.15 22.54
CA VAL A 240 -8.85 1.69 21.22
C VAL A 240 -9.63 2.99 21.39
N THR A 241 -9.13 4.06 20.81
CA THR A 241 -9.83 5.35 20.74
C THR A 241 -10.00 5.73 19.28
N THR A 242 -11.21 6.11 18.89
CA THR A 242 -11.45 6.66 17.56
C THR A 242 -11.33 8.18 17.66
N SER A 243 -10.29 8.73 17.07
CA SER A 243 -10.25 10.17 16.79
C SER A 243 -10.96 10.36 15.45
N GLY A 244 -11.92 11.29 15.40
CA GLY A 244 -12.62 11.59 14.14
C GLY A 244 -11.62 11.90 13.03
N ASP A 245 -12.04 11.64 11.78
CA ASP A 245 -11.26 11.81 10.54
C ASP A 245 -10.31 13.00 10.63
N THR A 246 -9.06 12.70 10.87
CA THR A 246 -7.96 13.55 10.45
C THR A 246 -7.35 12.85 9.24
N SER A 247 -7.87 13.24 8.07
CA SER A 247 -7.21 13.07 6.80
C SER A 247 -5.78 13.57 6.84
#